data_96bedfd70e985434d68a8de46dc9ea69
#
_entry.id   96bedfd70e985434d68a8de46dc9ea69
#
_cell.length_a   1.000
_cell.length_b   1.000
_cell.length_c   1.000
_cell.angle_alpha   90.00
_cell.angle_beta   90.00
_cell.angle_gamma   90.00
#
_symmetry.space_group_name_H-M   'P 1'
#
loop_
_entity.id
_entity.type
_entity.pdbx_description
1 polymer ?
#
loop_
_entity_poly.entity_id
_entity_poly.type
_entity_poly.pdbx_seq_one_letter_code
_entity_poly.pdbx_strand_id
1 'polypeptide(L)'
;AAWNLNLNKRLNDVQFSKDWNLSKNISIPENVVWPTYEAGTNIATRKVWGAVIEELAGKGMFLVGGSADLEPSNVTEGFAKLVKDFSKDNSSGMNLAYGVREFPMGAINNGIAIHGGLYPFGATFFVFADYERPALRLRAIQKLPCISEYTHDSIYVGEDGPTHQPIEHLMSYRAIPNLLVLRPCDANEAVEASKLAFQQKDRPSLVLLTRQSIPVFDREKFPSSDSIKYGGYIMSDCKNPNIVIFATGSEIWVALETKEMLSENYNVKVINLGCWELFEEQEEVYKNNVLSFPESALLVSIESGITDGWQKFTGRKGLNIGINTFGESGPGVDVANHFGINPKAVYKKIIEKLK
;
A
#
# COMPACT_ATOMS: atom_id res chain seq x y z
N ALA A 1 -37.08 23.21 7.40
CA ALA A 1 -38.44 23.00 6.85
C ALA A 1 -38.45 22.99 5.31
N ALA A 2 -38.08 24.09 4.61
CA ALA A 2 -38.13 24.17 3.14
C ALA A 2 -37.22 23.16 2.43
N TRP A 3 -36.00 22.93 2.96
CA TRP A 3 -35.06 21.95 2.42
C TRP A 3 -35.62 20.52 2.45
N ASN A 4 -36.19 20.11 3.60
CA ASN A 4 -36.78 18.78 3.75
C ASN A 4 -37.98 18.58 2.79
N LEU A 5 -38.81 19.61 2.57
CA LEU A 5 -39.89 19.54 1.60
C LEU A 5 -39.38 19.36 0.17
N ASN A 6 -38.32 20.07 -0.20
CA ASN A 6 -37.70 19.92 -1.51
C ASN A 6 -37.04 18.55 -1.68
N LEU A 7 -36.34 18.07 -0.66
CA LEU A 7 -35.76 16.72 -0.67
C LEU A 7 -36.84 15.66 -0.87
N ASN A 8 -37.92 15.71 -0.07
CA ASN A 8 -39.01 14.74 -0.18
C ASN A 8 -39.67 14.76 -1.57
N LYS A 9 -39.78 15.94 -2.21
CA LYS A 9 -40.27 16.03 -3.60
C LYS A 9 -39.29 15.34 -4.58
N ARG A 10 -37.98 15.56 -4.42
CA ARG A 10 -36.99 14.97 -5.30
C ARG A 10 -36.79 13.46 -5.09
N LEU A 11 -37.06 12.95 -3.90
CA LEU A 11 -37.02 11.52 -3.60
C LEU A 11 -38.12 10.72 -4.33
N ASN A 12 -39.13 11.39 -4.92
CA ASN A 12 -40.08 10.73 -5.82
C ASN A 12 -39.49 10.41 -7.20
N ASP A 13 -38.37 11.03 -7.58
CA ASP A 13 -37.60 10.64 -8.74
C ASP A 13 -36.77 9.40 -8.40
N VAL A 14 -36.99 8.32 -9.17
CA VAL A 14 -36.37 7.02 -8.89
C VAL A 14 -34.84 7.08 -8.95
N GLN A 15 -34.29 7.75 -9.97
CA GLN A 15 -32.84 7.86 -10.12
C GLN A 15 -32.22 8.71 -9.01
N PHE A 16 -32.82 9.88 -8.73
CA PHE A 16 -32.35 10.72 -7.63
C PHE A 16 -32.44 10.00 -6.28
N SER A 17 -33.52 9.27 -6.01
CA SER A 17 -33.65 8.48 -4.77
C SER A 17 -32.58 7.41 -4.63
N LYS A 18 -32.25 6.71 -5.74
CA LYS A 18 -31.17 5.72 -5.78
C LYS A 18 -29.83 6.38 -5.47
N ASP A 19 -29.49 7.44 -6.17
CA ASP A 19 -28.20 8.13 -6.02
C ASP A 19 -28.06 8.76 -4.62
N TRP A 20 -29.13 9.32 -4.09
CA TRP A 20 -29.19 9.85 -2.73
C TRP A 20 -28.92 8.78 -1.67
N ASN A 21 -29.52 7.60 -1.83
CA ASN A 21 -29.30 6.49 -0.90
C ASN A 21 -27.87 5.93 -1.01
N LEU A 22 -27.32 5.81 -2.21
CA LEU A 22 -25.92 5.42 -2.43
C LEU A 22 -24.95 6.43 -1.79
N SER A 23 -25.20 7.73 -1.93
CA SER A 23 -24.34 8.77 -1.35
C SER A 23 -24.32 8.76 0.18
N LYS A 24 -25.36 8.25 0.84
CA LYS A 24 -25.40 8.13 2.30
C LYS A 24 -24.65 6.93 2.85
N ASN A 25 -24.55 5.87 2.05
CA ASN A 25 -23.91 4.61 2.43
C ASN A 25 -22.94 4.18 1.33
N ILE A 26 -21.89 4.98 1.12
CA ILE A 26 -20.86 4.65 0.13
C ILE A 26 -20.24 3.32 0.51
N SER A 27 -20.40 2.36 -0.37
CA SER A 27 -19.85 1.01 -0.23
C SER A 27 -19.35 0.53 -1.59
N ILE A 28 -18.51 -0.47 -1.55
CA ILE A 28 -18.07 -1.19 -2.75
C ILE A 28 -19.31 -1.80 -3.41
N PRO A 29 -19.56 -1.57 -4.71
CA PRO A 29 -20.69 -2.17 -5.42
C PRO A 29 -20.59 -3.71 -5.43
N GLU A 30 -21.74 -4.40 -5.31
CA GLU A 30 -21.77 -5.87 -5.24
C GLU A 30 -21.31 -6.56 -6.54
N ASN A 31 -21.46 -5.88 -7.68
CA ASN A 31 -21.15 -6.42 -9.01
C ASN A 31 -19.75 -6.06 -9.51
N VAL A 32 -18.82 -5.71 -8.61
CA VAL A 32 -17.41 -5.45 -8.95
C VAL A 32 -16.71 -6.72 -9.36
N VAL A 33 -16.04 -6.68 -10.50
CA VAL A 33 -15.16 -7.76 -10.98
C VAL A 33 -13.73 -7.37 -10.69
N TRP A 34 -13.20 -7.90 -9.59
CA TRP A 34 -11.84 -7.58 -9.17
C TRP A 34 -10.80 -8.11 -10.17
N PRO A 35 -9.80 -7.30 -10.54
CA PRO A 35 -8.74 -7.77 -11.41
C PRO A 35 -7.98 -8.93 -10.76
N THR A 36 -7.56 -9.88 -11.58
CA THR A 36 -6.72 -11.02 -11.17
C THR A 36 -5.51 -11.11 -12.09
N TYR A 37 -4.39 -11.56 -11.56
CA TYR A 37 -3.13 -11.63 -12.28
C TYR A 37 -2.56 -13.04 -12.21
N GLU A 38 -2.11 -13.54 -13.35
CA GLU A 38 -1.58 -14.89 -13.50
C GLU A 38 -0.23 -15.04 -12.79
N ALA A 39 -0.06 -16.15 -12.06
CA ALA A 39 1.19 -16.50 -11.39
C ALA A 39 2.36 -16.60 -12.38
N GLY A 40 3.53 -16.10 -11.96
CA GLY A 40 4.74 -16.09 -12.78
C GLY A 40 4.83 -14.91 -13.77
N THR A 41 3.78 -14.10 -13.91
CA THR A 41 3.87 -12.83 -14.63
C THR A 41 4.57 -11.77 -13.77
N ASN A 42 5.01 -10.66 -14.39
CA ASN A 42 5.61 -9.54 -13.70
C ASN A 42 4.75 -8.29 -13.88
N ILE A 43 4.22 -7.74 -12.80
CA ILE A 43 3.30 -6.60 -12.79
C ILE A 43 3.80 -5.53 -11.81
N ALA A 44 3.83 -4.27 -12.26
CA ALA A 44 4.02 -3.14 -11.35
C ALA A 44 2.70 -2.92 -10.57
N THR A 45 2.77 -2.93 -9.25
CA THR A 45 1.53 -2.89 -8.43
C THR A 45 0.74 -1.59 -8.61
N ARG A 46 1.35 -0.49 -9.03
CA ARG A 46 0.64 0.74 -9.42
C ARG A 46 -0.37 0.55 -10.56
N LYS A 47 -0.14 -0.42 -11.48
CA LYS A 47 -1.12 -0.73 -12.53
C LYS A 47 -2.38 -1.39 -11.99
N VAL A 48 -2.26 -2.07 -10.86
CA VAL A 48 -3.40 -2.68 -10.16
C VAL A 48 -4.36 -1.61 -9.66
N TRP A 49 -3.81 -0.52 -9.07
CA TRP A 49 -4.62 0.59 -8.59
C TRP A 49 -5.48 1.19 -9.70
N GLY A 50 -4.88 1.49 -10.86
CA GLY A 50 -5.63 2.00 -12.01
C GLY A 50 -6.80 1.09 -12.38
N ALA A 51 -6.55 -0.21 -12.53
CA ALA A 51 -7.61 -1.18 -12.86
C ALA A 51 -8.71 -1.24 -11.78
N VAL A 52 -8.34 -1.14 -10.50
CA VAL A 52 -9.30 -1.16 -9.38
C VAL A 52 -10.19 0.07 -9.39
N ILE A 53 -9.64 1.28 -9.51
CA ILE A 53 -10.44 2.51 -9.48
C ILE A 53 -11.32 2.68 -10.73
N GLU A 54 -10.83 2.22 -11.89
CA GLU A 54 -11.65 2.17 -13.12
C GLU A 54 -12.84 1.24 -12.97
N GLU A 55 -12.62 0.03 -12.43
CA GLU A 55 -13.71 -0.93 -12.19
C GLU A 55 -14.73 -0.38 -11.18
N LEU A 56 -14.28 0.15 -10.04
CA LEU A 56 -15.15 0.71 -9.01
C LEU A 56 -16.00 1.86 -9.55
N ALA A 57 -15.39 2.80 -10.26
CA ALA A 57 -16.11 3.93 -10.87
C ALA A 57 -17.06 3.46 -11.98
N GLY A 58 -16.63 2.49 -12.80
CA GLY A 58 -17.44 1.89 -13.86
C GLY A 58 -18.67 1.14 -13.33
N LYS A 59 -18.62 0.65 -12.09
CA LYS A 59 -19.77 0.03 -11.40
C LYS A 59 -20.62 1.04 -10.60
N GLY A 60 -20.31 2.33 -10.72
CA GLY A 60 -21.10 3.41 -10.13
C GLY A 60 -20.77 3.72 -8.67
N MET A 61 -19.58 3.34 -8.18
CA MET A 61 -19.11 3.87 -6.90
C MET A 61 -18.88 5.36 -7.01
N PHE A 62 -19.37 6.13 -6.06
CA PHE A 62 -19.17 7.58 -6.00
C PHE A 62 -17.74 7.92 -5.55
N LEU A 63 -16.79 7.52 -6.37
CA LEU A 63 -15.37 7.75 -6.18
C LEU A 63 -14.98 9.10 -6.80
N VAL A 64 -14.27 9.94 -6.05
CA VAL A 64 -13.76 11.24 -6.49
C VAL A 64 -12.31 11.40 -6.10
N GLY A 65 -11.50 11.95 -6.98
CA GLY A 65 -10.09 12.16 -6.68
C GLY A 65 -9.27 12.30 -7.96
N GLY A 66 -7.99 12.13 -7.83
CA GLY A 66 -7.05 12.26 -8.94
C GLY A 66 -5.62 12.37 -8.46
N SER A 67 -4.73 12.82 -9.34
CA SER A 67 -3.31 12.89 -9.07
C SER A 67 -2.82 14.34 -8.90
N ALA A 68 -1.74 14.49 -8.14
CA ALA A 68 -0.99 15.74 -8.03
C ALA A 68 -0.01 15.89 -9.21
N ASP A 69 -0.58 16.04 -10.43
CA ASP A 69 0.13 16.24 -11.71
C ASP A 69 1.00 15.04 -12.17
N LEU A 70 0.65 13.83 -11.72
CA LEU A 70 1.39 12.59 -12.02
C LEU A 70 0.47 11.48 -12.55
N GLU A 71 -0.64 11.82 -13.23
CA GLU A 71 -1.66 10.87 -13.70
C GLU A 71 -1.08 9.65 -14.43
N PRO A 72 -0.16 9.79 -15.41
CA PRO A 72 0.41 8.63 -16.10
C PRO A 72 1.23 7.73 -15.16
N SER A 73 1.92 8.32 -14.22
CA SER A 73 2.79 7.60 -13.29
C SER A 73 2.00 6.93 -12.15
N ASN A 74 0.95 7.58 -11.67
CA ASN A 74 0.02 7.02 -10.68
C ASN A 74 -1.05 6.11 -11.30
N VAL A 75 -1.06 6.01 -12.65
CA VAL A 75 -2.03 5.18 -13.40
C VAL A 75 -3.49 5.59 -13.11
N THR A 76 -3.75 6.90 -12.96
CA THR A 76 -5.09 7.42 -12.74
C THR A 76 -5.76 7.95 -14.03
N GLU A 77 -5.05 7.91 -15.17
CA GLU A 77 -5.58 8.38 -16.47
C GLU A 77 -6.85 7.67 -16.93
N GLY A 78 -6.96 6.34 -16.70
CA GLY A 78 -8.14 5.57 -17.10
C GLY A 78 -9.37 6.04 -16.32
N PHE A 79 -9.21 6.21 -15.01
CA PHE A 79 -10.24 6.82 -14.15
C PHE A 79 -10.63 8.22 -14.65
N ALA A 80 -9.65 9.11 -14.90
CA ALA A 80 -9.90 10.47 -15.39
C ALA A 80 -10.66 10.47 -16.74
N LYS A 81 -10.29 9.59 -17.66
CA LYS A 81 -11.00 9.41 -18.94
C LYS A 81 -12.43 8.92 -18.77
N LEU A 82 -12.68 8.06 -17.80
CA LEU A 82 -14.00 7.49 -17.52
C LEU A 82 -14.93 8.54 -16.90
N VAL A 83 -14.49 9.17 -15.80
CA VAL A 83 -15.35 10.04 -14.97
C VAL A 83 -15.31 11.51 -15.38
N LYS A 84 -14.37 11.92 -16.21
CA LYS A 84 -14.09 13.29 -16.68
C LYS A 84 -13.64 14.24 -15.57
N ASP A 85 -12.96 15.30 -15.96
CA ASP A 85 -12.51 16.34 -15.04
C ASP A 85 -13.65 17.15 -14.45
N PHE A 86 -13.60 17.37 -13.16
CA PHE A 86 -14.41 18.39 -12.51
C PHE A 86 -13.87 19.77 -12.93
N SER A 87 -14.72 20.57 -13.55
CA SER A 87 -14.34 21.90 -14.02
C SER A 87 -15.52 22.86 -13.98
N LYS A 88 -15.25 24.13 -14.31
CA LYS A 88 -16.30 25.16 -14.48
C LYS A 88 -17.36 24.72 -15.50
N ASP A 89 -16.93 24.02 -16.56
CA ASP A 89 -17.80 23.61 -17.65
C ASP A 89 -18.36 22.19 -17.47
N ASN A 90 -17.86 21.44 -16.48
CA ASN A 90 -18.30 20.09 -16.13
C ASN A 90 -18.34 19.88 -14.62
N SER A 91 -19.42 20.29 -13.99
CA SER A 91 -19.61 20.14 -12.54
C SER A 91 -19.96 18.70 -12.11
N SER A 92 -20.17 17.79 -13.06
CA SER A 92 -20.43 16.37 -12.79
C SER A 92 -19.18 15.48 -12.91
N GLY A 93 -18.05 16.03 -13.33
CA GLY A 93 -16.78 15.32 -13.35
C GLY A 93 -16.33 14.91 -11.96
N MET A 94 -15.67 13.75 -11.86
CA MET A 94 -15.18 13.21 -10.59
C MET A 94 -13.65 13.14 -10.54
N ASN A 95 -12.94 13.39 -11.65
CA ASN A 95 -11.50 13.57 -11.61
C ASN A 95 -11.15 14.98 -11.16
N LEU A 96 -10.30 15.08 -10.13
CA LEU A 96 -9.78 16.34 -9.60
C LEU A 96 -8.31 16.49 -10.03
N ALA A 97 -8.06 17.34 -11.04
CA ALA A 97 -6.71 17.65 -11.48
C ALA A 97 -6.05 18.60 -10.46
N TYR A 98 -5.42 18.06 -9.42
CA TYR A 98 -4.88 18.86 -8.30
C TYR A 98 -3.68 19.71 -8.69
N GLY A 99 -2.94 19.35 -9.76
CA GLY A 99 -1.65 19.95 -10.07
C GLY A 99 -0.62 19.61 -9.00
N VAL A 100 0.55 20.22 -9.04
CA VAL A 100 1.63 20.02 -8.04
C VAL A 100 1.23 20.68 -6.72
N ARG A 101 0.30 20.05 -5.99
CA ARG A 101 -0.32 20.62 -4.77
C ARG A 101 -0.76 19.51 -3.80
N GLU A 102 0.18 18.76 -3.25
CA GLU A 102 -0.10 17.59 -2.39
C GLU A 102 -0.85 17.98 -1.11
N PHE A 103 -0.44 19.06 -0.43
CA PHE A 103 -1.15 19.52 0.76
C PHE A 103 -2.60 19.98 0.45
N PRO A 104 -2.86 20.84 -0.56
CA PRO A 104 -4.22 21.14 -0.97
C PRO A 104 -5.02 19.90 -1.41
N MET A 105 -4.42 18.95 -2.14
CA MET A 105 -5.05 17.67 -2.47
C MET A 105 -5.55 16.95 -1.23
N GLY A 106 -4.66 16.76 -0.26
CA GLY A 106 -5.01 16.12 1.01
C GLY A 106 -6.10 16.88 1.79
N ALA A 107 -6.03 18.21 1.84
CA ALA A 107 -7.00 19.06 2.53
C ALA A 107 -8.38 19.04 1.85
N ILE A 108 -8.43 19.08 0.52
CA ILE A 108 -9.66 18.95 -0.27
C ILE A 108 -10.29 17.58 -0.02
N ASN A 109 -9.52 16.51 -0.07
CA ASN A 109 -10.00 15.15 0.19
C ASN A 109 -10.55 15.00 1.61
N ASN A 110 -9.89 15.61 2.61
CA ASN A 110 -10.41 15.65 3.97
C ASN A 110 -11.78 16.36 4.03
N GLY A 111 -11.92 17.50 3.34
CA GLY A 111 -13.18 18.23 3.27
C GLY A 111 -14.31 17.41 2.62
N ILE A 112 -14.00 16.70 1.53
CA ILE A 112 -14.95 15.80 0.86
C ILE A 112 -15.38 14.66 1.79
N ALA A 113 -14.43 14.02 2.47
CA ALA A 113 -14.71 12.94 3.41
C ALA A 113 -15.59 13.41 4.58
N ILE A 114 -15.34 14.61 5.12
CA ILE A 114 -16.14 15.20 6.19
C ILE A 114 -17.58 15.54 5.71
N HIS A 115 -17.69 16.08 4.50
CA HIS A 115 -19.00 16.40 3.92
C HIS A 115 -19.82 15.12 3.69
N GLY A 116 -19.16 14.05 3.29
CA GLY A 116 -19.80 12.79 2.92
C GLY A 116 -20.44 12.83 1.53
N GLY A 117 -20.96 11.70 1.10
CA GLY A 117 -21.61 11.56 -0.20
C GLY A 117 -20.70 11.12 -1.34
N LEU A 118 -19.40 11.29 -1.20
CA LEU A 118 -18.36 10.87 -2.14
C LEU A 118 -17.22 10.18 -1.38
N TYR A 119 -16.57 9.22 -2.00
CA TYR A 119 -15.37 8.57 -1.45
C TYR A 119 -14.11 9.19 -2.07
N PRO A 120 -13.32 9.97 -1.32
CA PRO A 120 -12.16 10.66 -1.88
C PRO A 120 -10.91 9.80 -1.91
N PHE A 121 -10.08 10.00 -2.94
CA PHE A 121 -8.71 9.54 -3.01
C PHE A 121 -7.77 10.62 -3.57
N GLY A 122 -6.49 10.52 -3.25
CA GLY A 122 -5.44 11.34 -3.84
C GLY A 122 -4.25 10.48 -4.21
N ALA A 123 -3.54 10.85 -5.28
CA ALA A 123 -2.42 10.09 -5.81
C ALA A 123 -1.19 10.96 -6.07
N THR A 124 -0.01 10.47 -5.68
CA THR A 124 1.29 11.08 -6.00
C THR A 124 2.42 10.07 -5.83
N PHE A 125 3.69 10.47 -5.96
CA PHE A 125 4.83 9.64 -5.56
C PHE A 125 4.97 9.60 -4.04
N PHE A 126 5.46 8.49 -3.52
CA PHE A 126 5.55 8.31 -2.07
C PHE A 126 6.46 9.34 -1.39
N VAL A 127 7.55 9.76 -2.03
CA VAL A 127 8.41 10.82 -1.49
C VAL A 127 7.64 12.14 -1.28
N PHE A 128 6.65 12.45 -2.13
CA PHE A 128 5.87 13.68 -2.02
C PHE A 128 4.75 13.61 -0.97
N ALA A 129 4.55 12.45 -0.34
CA ALA A 129 3.70 12.34 0.83
C ALA A 129 4.12 13.32 1.94
N ASP A 130 5.39 13.70 2.01
CA ASP A 130 5.88 14.68 2.97
C ASP A 130 5.28 16.08 2.77
N TYR A 131 4.94 16.44 1.54
CA TYR A 131 4.17 17.67 1.29
C TYR A 131 2.68 17.53 1.70
N GLU A 132 2.10 16.34 1.64
CA GLU A 132 0.72 16.07 2.09
C GLU A 132 0.63 15.83 3.60
N ARG A 133 1.73 15.55 4.29
CA ARG A 133 1.80 15.05 5.67
C ARG A 133 0.91 15.78 6.67
N PRO A 134 0.84 17.14 6.73
CA PRO A 134 -0.06 17.82 7.67
C PRO A 134 -1.53 17.47 7.46
N ALA A 135 -1.98 17.36 6.20
CA ALA A 135 -3.34 16.98 5.86
C ALA A 135 -3.63 15.51 6.22
N LEU A 136 -2.68 14.60 5.97
CA LEU A 136 -2.77 13.19 6.38
C LEU A 136 -2.90 13.05 7.90
N ARG A 137 -2.07 13.78 8.65
CA ARG A 137 -2.15 13.74 10.11
C ARG A 137 -3.50 14.23 10.63
N LEU A 138 -4.07 15.29 10.08
CA LEU A 138 -5.41 15.76 10.42
C LEU A 138 -6.48 14.73 10.05
N ARG A 139 -6.33 14.07 8.91
CA ARG A 139 -7.22 12.98 8.46
C ARG A 139 -7.25 11.82 9.47
N ALA A 140 -6.06 11.41 9.95
CA ALA A 140 -5.93 10.36 10.95
C ALA A 140 -6.54 10.74 12.31
N ILE A 141 -6.35 12.00 12.77
CA ILE A 141 -6.97 12.54 13.98
C ILE A 141 -8.49 12.52 13.89
N GLN A 142 -9.03 12.91 12.73
CA GLN A 142 -10.47 13.00 12.49
C GLN A 142 -11.11 11.67 12.08
N LYS A 143 -10.32 10.60 11.97
CA LYS A 143 -10.76 9.26 11.57
C LYS A 143 -11.53 9.25 10.23
N LEU A 144 -11.01 9.95 9.23
CA LEU A 144 -11.66 10.07 7.94
C LEU A 144 -11.31 8.91 7.01
N PRO A 145 -12.31 8.21 6.44
CA PRO A 145 -12.08 7.19 5.43
C PRO A 145 -11.70 7.87 4.10
N CYS A 146 -10.41 7.89 3.80
CA CYS A 146 -9.87 8.46 2.59
C CYS A 146 -8.58 7.72 2.24
N ILE A 147 -8.34 7.52 0.97
CA ILE A 147 -7.15 6.81 0.49
C ILE A 147 -6.15 7.80 -0.09
N SER A 148 -4.88 7.65 0.31
CA SER A 148 -3.76 8.21 -0.44
C SER A 148 -3.03 7.04 -1.12
N GLU A 149 -3.06 7.04 -2.43
CA GLU A 149 -2.29 6.13 -3.26
C GLU A 149 -0.93 6.75 -3.52
N TYR A 150 0.12 6.02 -3.18
CA TYR A 150 1.49 6.45 -3.40
C TYR A 150 2.27 5.43 -4.20
N THR A 151 2.61 5.81 -5.42
CA THR A 151 3.48 5.02 -6.28
C THR A 151 4.95 5.33 -6.00
N HIS A 152 5.85 4.57 -6.66
CA HIS A 152 7.30 4.79 -6.51
C HIS A 152 7.76 4.62 -5.06
N ASP A 153 7.38 3.49 -4.46
CA ASP A 153 7.46 3.19 -3.02
C ASP A 153 8.87 2.96 -2.49
N SER A 154 9.91 2.93 -3.35
CA SER A 154 11.27 2.54 -2.97
C SER A 154 12.34 3.13 -3.89
N ILE A 155 13.60 2.74 -3.66
CA ILE A 155 14.77 3.13 -4.48
C ILE A 155 14.64 2.73 -5.96
N TYR A 156 13.70 1.86 -6.32
CA TYR A 156 13.40 1.50 -7.70
C TYR A 156 12.73 2.64 -8.51
N VAL A 157 12.56 3.81 -7.93
CA VAL A 157 12.32 5.07 -8.67
C VAL A 157 13.41 5.22 -9.74
N GLY A 158 14.65 4.91 -9.39
CA GLY A 158 15.73 4.80 -10.35
C GLY A 158 16.47 6.13 -10.60
N GLU A 159 16.54 6.54 -11.86
CA GLU A 159 17.39 7.64 -12.32
C GLU A 159 17.00 9.01 -11.76
N ASP A 160 15.75 9.19 -11.35
CA ASP A 160 15.29 10.42 -10.67
C ASP A 160 16.07 10.69 -9.37
N GLY A 161 16.62 9.63 -8.78
CA GLY A 161 17.61 9.70 -7.71
C GLY A 161 17.06 10.06 -6.33
N PRO A 162 17.95 10.53 -5.43
CA PRO A 162 17.67 10.71 -4.01
C PRO A 162 16.48 11.62 -3.69
N THR A 163 16.21 12.62 -4.54
CA THR A 163 15.11 13.56 -4.34
C THR A 163 13.73 12.93 -4.56
N HIS A 164 13.67 11.75 -5.18
CA HIS A 164 12.44 11.04 -5.51
C HIS A 164 12.33 9.66 -4.84
N GLN A 165 13.40 9.21 -4.17
CA GLN A 165 13.47 7.89 -3.53
C GLN A 165 13.09 8.01 -2.05
N PRO A 166 11.96 7.40 -1.60
CA PRO A 166 11.57 7.40 -0.20
C PRO A 166 12.47 6.45 0.61
N ILE A 167 13.08 6.93 1.68
CA ILE A 167 13.93 6.15 2.58
C ILE A 167 13.29 6.07 3.97
N GLU A 168 13.12 7.21 4.64
CA GLU A 168 12.57 7.30 5.99
C GLU A 168 11.03 7.28 6.02
N HIS A 169 10.40 7.47 4.87
CA HIS A 169 8.96 7.68 4.72
C HIS A 169 8.15 6.53 5.32
N LEU A 170 8.45 5.27 4.97
CA LEU A 170 7.72 4.11 5.48
C LEU A 170 7.60 4.14 7.00
N MET A 171 8.72 4.26 7.70
CA MET A 171 8.74 4.25 9.16
C MET A 171 8.08 5.48 9.74
N SER A 172 8.29 6.64 9.12
CA SER A 172 7.71 7.89 9.60
C SER A 172 6.18 7.94 9.48
N TYR A 173 5.60 7.25 8.48
CA TYR A 173 4.14 7.14 8.33
C TYR A 173 3.55 6.05 9.22
N ARG A 174 4.23 4.94 9.45
CA ARG A 174 3.87 3.93 10.48
C ARG A 174 3.82 4.52 11.89
N ALA A 175 4.52 5.62 12.14
CA ALA A 175 4.47 6.34 13.42
C ALA A 175 3.22 7.21 13.60
N ILE A 176 2.38 7.40 12.58
CA ILE A 176 1.14 8.19 12.69
C ILE A 176 0.02 7.30 13.23
N PRO A 177 -0.52 7.59 14.44
CA PRO A 177 -1.62 6.79 14.98
C PRO A 177 -2.84 6.81 14.05
N ASN A 178 -3.59 5.71 14.04
CA ASN A 178 -4.84 5.56 13.28
C ASN A 178 -4.69 5.71 11.75
N LEU A 179 -3.52 5.44 11.21
CA LEU A 179 -3.24 5.43 9.78
C LEU A 179 -2.83 4.03 9.36
N LEU A 180 -3.45 3.45 8.34
CA LEU A 180 -3.00 2.20 7.75
C LEU A 180 -1.93 2.46 6.69
N VAL A 181 -0.83 1.72 6.77
CA VAL A 181 0.24 1.74 5.77
C VAL A 181 0.30 0.36 5.11
N LEU A 182 -0.37 0.24 3.96
CA LEU A 182 -0.50 -1.00 3.19
C LEU A 182 0.57 -1.07 2.11
N ARG A 183 1.48 -2.03 2.21
CA ARG A 183 2.57 -2.25 1.24
C ARG A 183 2.53 -3.67 0.70
N PRO A 184 1.71 -3.94 -0.34
CA PRO A 184 1.47 -5.28 -0.88
C PRO A 184 2.70 -5.85 -1.62
N CYS A 185 2.87 -7.17 -1.56
CA CYS A 185 4.04 -7.87 -2.09
C CYS A 185 3.92 -8.33 -3.54
N ASP A 186 2.72 -8.32 -4.12
CA ASP A 186 2.47 -8.61 -5.54
C ASP A 186 1.16 -7.99 -6.03
N ALA A 187 0.83 -8.23 -7.30
CA ALA A 187 -0.36 -7.65 -7.92
C ALA A 187 -1.67 -8.15 -7.29
N ASN A 188 -1.80 -9.43 -6.97
CA ASN A 188 -3.02 -9.96 -6.37
C ASN A 188 -3.20 -9.46 -4.92
N GLU A 189 -2.11 -9.32 -4.17
CA GLU A 189 -2.16 -8.72 -2.84
C GLU A 189 -2.46 -7.20 -2.91
N ALA A 190 -2.03 -6.50 -3.98
CA ALA A 190 -2.38 -5.10 -4.20
C ALA A 190 -3.88 -4.90 -4.45
N VAL A 191 -4.56 -5.86 -5.09
CA VAL A 191 -6.02 -5.88 -5.19
C VAL A 191 -6.65 -5.97 -3.81
N GLU A 192 -6.18 -6.90 -2.98
CA GLU A 192 -6.73 -7.10 -1.62
C GLU A 192 -6.43 -5.90 -0.70
N ALA A 193 -5.22 -5.32 -0.80
CA ALA A 193 -4.88 -4.08 -0.08
C ALA A 193 -5.82 -2.91 -0.47
N SER A 194 -6.13 -2.79 -1.76
CA SER A 194 -7.09 -1.79 -2.24
C SER A 194 -8.49 -2.04 -1.69
N LYS A 195 -8.97 -3.30 -1.69
CA LYS A 195 -10.26 -3.65 -1.07
C LYS A 195 -10.29 -3.27 0.41
N LEU A 196 -9.25 -3.61 1.16
CA LEU A 196 -9.14 -3.26 2.57
C LEU A 196 -9.19 -1.74 2.78
N ALA A 197 -8.49 -0.97 1.94
CA ALA A 197 -8.50 0.48 2.02
C ALA A 197 -9.91 1.06 1.79
N PHE A 198 -10.63 0.59 0.76
CA PHE A 198 -12.02 1.02 0.48
C PHE A 198 -13.03 0.56 1.52
N GLN A 199 -12.74 -0.50 2.28
CA GLN A 199 -13.60 -0.99 3.36
C GLN A 199 -13.47 -0.19 4.65
N GLN A 200 -12.42 0.63 4.82
CA GLN A 200 -12.24 1.45 6.02
C GLN A 200 -13.37 2.48 6.15
N LYS A 201 -13.88 2.67 7.37
CA LYS A 201 -14.98 3.60 7.67
C LYS A 201 -14.58 4.73 8.61
N ASP A 202 -13.52 4.53 9.39
CA ASP A 202 -13.12 5.38 10.51
C ASP A 202 -11.61 5.65 10.56
N ARG A 203 -10.88 5.35 9.50
CA ARG A 203 -9.44 5.65 9.39
C ARG A 203 -8.97 5.76 7.96
N PRO A 204 -7.94 6.57 7.70
CA PRO A 204 -7.32 6.68 6.39
C PRO A 204 -6.39 5.50 6.10
N SER A 205 -6.14 5.30 4.81
CA SER A 205 -5.21 4.28 4.33
C SER A 205 -4.22 4.87 3.33
N LEU A 206 -2.95 4.52 3.48
CA LEU A 206 -1.93 4.68 2.44
C LEU A 206 -1.80 3.35 1.71
N VAL A 207 -1.87 3.36 0.39
CA VAL A 207 -1.61 2.20 -0.46
C VAL A 207 -0.31 2.48 -1.22
N LEU A 208 0.75 1.78 -0.85
CA LEU A 208 2.11 2.00 -1.35
C LEU A 208 2.43 1.01 -2.47
N LEU A 209 2.73 1.51 -3.64
CA LEU A 209 2.77 0.72 -4.86
C LEU A 209 4.10 0.89 -5.62
N THR A 210 4.56 -0.19 -6.23
CA THR A 210 5.83 -0.24 -6.95
C THR A 210 5.78 0.47 -8.29
N ARG A 211 6.88 1.15 -8.66
CA ARG A 211 7.13 1.57 -10.04
C ARG A 211 7.53 0.39 -10.92
N GLN A 212 8.44 -0.44 -10.41
CA GLN A 212 8.96 -1.61 -11.10
C GLN A 212 7.93 -2.74 -11.12
N SER A 213 8.02 -3.57 -12.14
CA SER A 213 7.29 -4.83 -12.18
C SER A 213 7.92 -5.84 -11.22
N ILE A 214 7.09 -6.56 -10.48
CA ILE A 214 7.49 -7.60 -9.53
C ILE A 214 6.74 -8.88 -9.83
N PRO A 215 7.28 -10.06 -9.46
CA PRO A 215 6.63 -11.34 -9.71
C PRO A 215 5.27 -11.46 -9.03
N VAL A 216 4.31 -12.07 -9.72
CA VAL A 216 3.03 -12.49 -9.14
C VAL A 216 3.21 -13.89 -8.58
N PHE A 217 2.93 -14.07 -7.28
CA PHE A 217 3.12 -15.33 -6.59
C PHE A 217 2.04 -16.37 -6.92
N ASP A 218 2.47 -17.62 -7.02
CA ASP A 218 1.60 -18.78 -7.18
C ASP A 218 0.90 -19.07 -5.84
N ARG A 219 -0.39 -18.79 -5.77
CA ARG A 219 -1.19 -18.95 -4.55
C ARG A 219 -1.60 -20.40 -4.25
N GLU A 220 -1.19 -21.35 -5.07
CA GLU A 220 -1.21 -22.78 -4.72
C GLU A 220 0.00 -23.16 -3.85
N LYS A 221 1.11 -22.43 -3.98
CA LYS A 221 2.35 -22.63 -3.21
C LYS A 221 2.51 -21.68 -2.03
N PHE A 222 1.92 -20.48 -2.14
CA PHE A 222 1.99 -19.44 -1.14
C PHE A 222 0.60 -19.11 -0.60
N PRO A 223 0.49 -18.51 0.59
CA PRO A 223 -0.79 -18.12 1.18
C PRO A 223 -1.62 -17.24 0.26
N SER A 224 -2.94 -17.30 0.43
CA SER A 224 -3.87 -16.44 -0.30
C SER A 224 -3.51 -14.96 -0.14
N SER A 225 -3.69 -14.17 -1.21
CA SER A 225 -3.41 -12.74 -1.22
C SER A 225 -4.27 -11.96 -0.22
N ASP A 226 -5.46 -12.47 0.14
CA ASP A 226 -6.33 -11.86 1.15
C ASP A 226 -5.73 -11.94 2.57
N SER A 227 -4.63 -12.67 2.77
CA SER A 227 -3.92 -12.73 4.05
C SER A 227 -3.36 -11.38 4.51
N ILE A 228 -3.22 -10.41 3.59
CA ILE A 228 -2.85 -9.03 3.96
C ILE A 228 -3.85 -8.39 4.95
N LYS A 229 -5.08 -8.85 5.02
CA LYS A 229 -6.08 -8.42 6.01
C LYS A 229 -5.64 -8.61 7.46
N TYR A 230 -4.72 -9.53 7.71
CA TYR A 230 -4.12 -9.76 9.02
C TYR A 230 -2.90 -8.85 9.27
N GLY A 231 -2.47 -8.07 8.27
CA GLY A 231 -1.32 -7.16 8.35
C GLY A 231 0.03 -7.84 8.31
N GLY A 232 0.14 -9.02 8.92
CA GLY A 232 1.32 -9.88 8.91
C GLY A 232 0.94 -11.34 8.87
N TYR A 233 1.65 -12.15 8.09
CA TYR A 233 1.39 -13.57 7.95
C TYR A 233 2.64 -14.35 7.50
N ILE A 234 2.64 -15.65 7.73
CA ILE A 234 3.74 -16.53 7.32
C ILE A 234 3.65 -16.73 5.80
N MET A 235 4.60 -16.16 5.06
CA MET A 235 4.70 -16.33 3.62
C MET A 235 5.28 -17.68 3.22
N SER A 236 6.25 -18.17 3.98
CA SER A 236 6.82 -19.50 3.79
C SER A 236 7.29 -20.06 5.12
N ASP A 237 6.78 -21.24 5.49
CA ASP A 237 7.05 -21.87 6.78
C ASP A 237 8.13 -22.95 6.71
N CYS A 238 8.68 -23.32 7.86
CA CYS A 238 9.51 -24.51 8.07
C CYS A 238 9.49 -24.90 9.56
N LYS A 239 9.87 -26.16 9.85
CA LYS A 239 10.02 -26.63 11.23
C LYS A 239 11.32 -26.13 11.83
N ASN A 240 11.27 -25.62 13.07
CA ASN A 240 12.44 -25.17 13.83
C ASN A 240 13.35 -24.24 13.00
N PRO A 241 12.90 -23.07 12.59
CA PRO A 241 13.71 -22.16 11.79
C PRO A 241 15.00 -21.75 12.54
N ASN A 242 16.13 -21.79 11.81
CA ASN A 242 17.39 -21.21 12.26
C ASN A 242 17.42 -19.70 11.94
N ILE A 243 16.67 -19.31 10.91
CA ILE A 243 16.61 -17.95 10.40
C ILE A 243 15.14 -17.60 10.15
N VAL A 244 14.73 -16.42 10.58
CA VAL A 244 13.42 -15.85 10.28
C VAL A 244 13.63 -14.54 9.54
N ILE A 245 13.08 -14.43 8.34
CA ILE A 245 13.18 -13.22 7.51
C ILE A 245 11.82 -12.51 7.50
N PHE A 246 11.78 -11.31 8.00
CA PHE A 246 10.66 -10.38 7.89
C PHE A 246 10.88 -9.47 6.68
N ALA A 247 9.87 -9.28 5.85
CA ALA A 247 9.94 -8.34 4.74
C ALA A 247 8.56 -7.75 4.44
N THR A 248 8.52 -6.74 3.58
CA THR A 248 7.28 -6.10 3.11
C THR A 248 7.38 -5.77 1.62
N GLY A 249 6.25 -5.63 0.97
CA GLY A 249 6.20 -5.17 -0.41
C GLY A 249 7.10 -5.98 -1.35
N SER A 250 7.79 -5.29 -2.23
CA SER A 250 8.67 -5.92 -3.22
C SER A 250 9.81 -6.74 -2.62
N GLU A 251 10.21 -6.51 -1.38
CA GLU A 251 11.31 -7.26 -0.76
C GLU A 251 10.91 -8.68 -0.33
N ILE A 252 9.63 -9.05 -0.42
CA ILE A 252 9.19 -10.44 -0.17
C ILE A 252 9.81 -11.41 -1.18
N TRP A 253 9.91 -11.02 -2.46
CA TRP A 253 10.59 -11.88 -3.43
C TRP A 253 12.08 -12.01 -3.14
N VAL A 254 12.75 -10.92 -2.67
CA VAL A 254 14.16 -10.97 -2.23
C VAL A 254 14.32 -11.95 -1.07
N ALA A 255 13.40 -11.92 -0.09
CA ALA A 255 13.40 -12.83 1.06
C ALA A 255 13.23 -14.29 0.64
N LEU A 256 12.31 -14.57 -0.29
CA LEU A 256 12.07 -15.92 -0.78
C LEU A 256 13.23 -16.48 -1.58
N GLU A 257 13.82 -15.71 -2.49
CA GLU A 257 15.01 -16.15 -3.22
C GLU A 257 16.23 -16.33 -2.29
N THR A 258 16.38 -15.46 -1.29
CA THR A 258 17.41 -15.63 -0.24
C THR A 258 17.17 -16.91 0.55
N LYS A 259 15.92 -17.22 0.89
CA LYS A 259 15.56 -18.49 1.54
C LYS A 259 16.01 -19.69 0.70
N GLU A 260 15.71 -19.71 -0.60
CA GLU A 260 16.15 -20.81 -1.49
C GLU A 260 17.67 -20.99 -1.46
N MET A 261 18.44 -19.90 -1.48
CA MET A 261 19.91 -19.96 -1.39
C MET A 261 20.40 -20.49 -0.04
N LEU A 262 19.66 -20.28 1.05
CA LEU A 262 20.01 -20.71 2.40
C LEU A 262 19.55 -22.16 2.69
N SER A 263 18.57 -22.67 1.94
CA SER A 263 17.84 -23.91 2.27
C SER A 263 18.66 -25.19 2.28
N GLU A 264 19.84 -25.20 1.66
CA GLU A 264 20.77 -26.33 1.73
C GLU A 264 21.34 -26.57 3.14
N ASN A 265 21.48 -25.52 3.95
CA ASN A 265 22.15 -25.56 5.25
C ASN A 265 21.30 -25.05 6.41
N TYR A 266 20.20 -24.34 6.14
CA TYR A 266 19.41 -23.67 7.17
C TYR A 266 17.91 -23.83 6.93
N ASN A 267 17.15 -23.96 8.01
CA ASN A 267 15.68 -23.85 8.00
C ASN A 267 15.29 -22.38 8.05
N VAL A 268 14.68 -21.86 7.01
CA VAL A 268 14.32 -20.45 6.89
C VAL A 268 12.82 -20.26 6.83
N LYS A 269 12.28 -19.48 7.74
CA LYS A 269 10.89 -18.98 7.73
C LYS A 269 10.86 -17.58 7.12
N VAL A 270 9.87 -17.26 6.28
CA VAL A 270 9.64 -15.93 5.73
C VAL A 270 8.28 -15.43 6.20
N ILE A 271 8.25 -14.22 6.75
CA ILE A 271 7.04 -13.55 7.24
C ILE A 271 6.85 -12.25 6.45
N ASN A 272 5.68 -12.10 5.83
CA ASN A 272 5.25 -10.84 5.24
C ASN A 272 4.61 -9.97 6.32
N LEU A 273 5.06 -8.72 6.46
CA LEU A 273 4.50 -7.70 7.36
C LEU A 273 3.96 -6.51 6.54
N GLY A 274 3.07 -6.78 5.60
CA GLY A 274 2.55 -5.80 4.63
C GLY A 274 1.78 -4.62 5.23
N CYS A 275 1.29 -4.73 6.48
CA CYS A 275 0.68 -3.65 7.25
C CYS A 275 0.89 -3.89 8.76
N TRP A 276 1.79 -3.14 9.36
CA TRP A 276 2.13 -3.33 10.79
C TRP A 276 0.95 -3.02 11.70
N GLU A 277 0.15 -2.01 11.37
CA GLU A 277 -1.00 -1.57 12.16
C GLU A 277 -2.05 -2.67 12.27
N LEU A 278 -2.40 -3.31 11.15
CA LEU A 278 -3.34 -4.44 11.14
C LEU A 278 -2.78 -5.66 11.87
N PHE A 279 -1.47 -5.91 11.78
CA PHE A 279 -0.85 -7.01 12.52
C PHE A 279 -0.89 -6.80 14.03
N GLU A 280 -0.62 -5.60 14.49
CA GLU A 280 -0.70 -5.26 15.93
C GLU A 280 -2.12 -5.35 16.49
N GLU A 281 -3.13 -5.13 15.67
CA GLU A 281 -4.54 -5.23 16.03
C GLU A 281 -5.04 -6.69 16.11
N GLN A 282 -4.25 -7.67 15.64
CA GLN A 282 -4.64 -9.07 15.74
C GLN A 282 -4.62 -9.58 17.17
N GLU A 283 -5.43 -10.62 17.42
CA GLU A 283 -5.42 -11.31 18.69
C GLU A 283 -4.03 -11.89 19.02
N GLU A 284 -3.67 -11.91 20.29
CA GLU A 284 -2.37 -12.41 20.77
C GLU A 284 -2.09 -13.84 20.30
N VAL A 285 -3.12 -14.69 20.21
CA VAL A 285 -2.98 -16.07 19.73
C VAL A 285 -2.50 -16.09 18.27
N TYR A 286 -3.04 -15.21 17.41
CA TYR A 286 -2.62 -15.11 16.02
C TYR A 286 -1.17 -14.59 15.90
N LYS A 287 -0.87 -13.48 16.61
CA LYS A 287 0.49 -12.91 16.60
C LYS A 287 1.52 -13.90 17.08
N ASN A 288 1.24 -14.62 18.17
CA ASN A 288 2.11 -15.64 18.71
C ASN A 288 2.31 -16.82 17.74
N ASN A 289 1.30 -17.21 16.97
CA ASN A 289 1.47 -18.23 15.94
C ASN A 289 2.39 -17.76 14.80
N VAL A 290 2.22 -16.54 14.32
CA VAL A 290 3.07 -15.96 13.24
C VAL A 290 4.51 -15.81 13.75
N LEU A 291 4.69 -15.34 14.98
CA LEU A 291 6.00 -15.09 15.61
C LEU A 291 6.53 -16.31 16.38
N SER A 292 6.01 -17.52 16.10
CA SER A 292 6.49 -18.76 16.73
C SER A 292 7.78 -19.24 16.04
N PHE A 293 8.90 -19.14 16.75
CA PHE A 293 10.23 -19.62 16.33
C PHE A 293 11.14 -19.75 17.56
N PRO A 294 12.23 -20.58 17.48
CA PRO A 294 13.18 -20.74 18.58
C PRO A 294 13.87 -19.41 18.94
N GLU A 295 14.14 -19.18 20.22
CA GLU A 295 14.90 -18.00 20.68
C GLU A 295 16.30 -17.89 20.07
N SER A 296 16.88 -19.03 19.66
CA SER A 296 18.18 -19.11 19.00
C SER A 296 18.15 -18.71 17.52
N ALA A 297 16.95 -18.52 16.92
CA ALA A 297 16.84 -18.16 15.53
C ALA A 297 17.42 -16.76 15.26
N LEU A 298 18.18 -16.63 14.19
CA LEU A 298 18.61 -15.32 13.69
C LEU A 298 17.40 -14.61 13.06
N LEU A 299 17.03 -13.46 13.61
CA LEU A 299 15.95 -12.63 13.09
C LEU A 299 16.51 -11.58 12.13
N VAL A 300 15.96 -11.52 10.93
CA VAL A 300 16.43 -10.66 9.84
C VAL A 300 15.25 -9.83 9.33
N SER A 301 15.44 -8.56 9.06
CA SER A 301 14.47 -7.75 8.28
C SER A 301 15.07 -7.30 6.96
N ILE A 302 14.23 -7.21 5.92
CA ILE A 302 14.59 -6.71 4.59
C ILE A 302 13.52 -5.71 4.15
N GLU A 303 13.90 -4.45 3.99
CA GLU A 303 13.03 -3.40 3.46
C GLU A 303 13.84 -2.31 2.78
N SER A 304 13.40 -1.86 1.61
CA SER A 304 14.01 -0.73 0.88
C SER A 304 13.62 0.59 1.53
N GLY A 305 14.10 0.80 2.75
CA GLY A 305 13.87 1.96 3.58
C GLY A 305 14.82 1.95 4.78
N ILE A 306 14.65 2.91 5.67
CA ILE A 306 15.46 3.02 6.89
C ILE A 306 15.27 1.79 7.79
N THR A 307 16.36 1.36 8.45
CA THR A 307 16.32 0.16 9.32
C THR A 307 15.70 0.44 10.69
N ASP A 308 15.48 1.68 11.05
CA ASP A 308 14.87 2.08 12.31
C ASP A 308 13.44 1.48 12.44
N GLY A 309 13.08 1.11 13.66
CA GLY A 309 11.79 0.51 13.99
C GLY A 309 11.73 -1.01 13.79
N TRP A 310 12.54 -1.60 12.91
CA TRP A 310 12.55 -3.04 12.69
C TRP A 310 12.97 -3.85 13.93
N GLN A 311 13.70 -3.22 14.86
CA GLN A 311 14.06 -3.84 16.16
C GLN A 311 12.84 -4.29 16.96
N LYS A 312 11.66 -3.77 16.67
CA LYS A 312 10.39 -4.25 17.23
C LYS A 312 10.16 -5.74 16.96
N PHE A 313 10.55 -6.22 15.79
CA PHE A 313 10.39 -7.62 15.36
C PHE A 313 11.69 -8.42 15.46
N THR A 314 12.82 -7.79 15.19
CA THR A 314 14.13 -8.49 15.12
C THR A 314 14.89 -8.43 16.44
N GLY A 315 14.48 -7.61 17.39
CA GLY A 315 15.21 -7.40 18.65
C GLY A 315 16.56 -6.72 18.42
N ARG A 316 17.32 -6.56 19.50
CA ARG A 316 18.63 -5.88 19.47
C ARG A 316 19.74 -6.67 18.76
N LYS A 317 19.62 -7.99 18.68
CA LYS A 317 20.64 -8.88 18.09
C LYS A 317 20.35 -9.21 16.62
N GLY A 318 19.16 -8.86 16.14
CA GLY A 318 18.74 -9.11 14.76
C GLY A 318 19.60 -8.38 13.73
N LEU A 319 19.47 -8.81 12.49
CA LEU A 319 20.11 -8.21 11.33
C LEU A 319 19.07 -7.43 10.54
N ASN A 320 19.16 -6.09 10.52
CA ASN A 320 18.27 -5.26 9.73
C ASN A 320 18.95 -4.83 8.44
N ILE A 321 18.41 -5.24 7.31
CA ILE A 321 18.91 -4.93 5.97
C ILE A 321 17.99 -3.90 5.34
N GLY A 322 18.52 -2.71 5.16
CA GLY A 322 17.82 -1.53 4.63
C GLY A 322 18.81 -0.47 4.17
N ILE A 323 18.36 0.76 4.10
CA ILE A 323 19.12 1.91 3.59
C ILE A 323 19.09 3.00 4.67
N ASN A 324 20.27 3.30 5.23
CA ASN A 324 20.42 4.31 6.31
C ASN A 324 21.11 5.59 5.81
N THR A 325 21.12 5.79 4.49
CA THR A 325 21.59 6.99 3.80
C THR A 325 20.51 7.41 2.82
N PHE A 326 20.66 8.53 2.14
CA PHE A 326 19.80 8.82 1.00
C PHE A 326 20.08 7.84 -0.15
N GLY A 327 19.16 7.76 -1.10
CA GLY A 327 19.28 6.94 -2.30
C GLY A 327 20.35 7.44 -3.28
N GLU A 328 20.43 6.80 -4.43
CA GLU A 328 21.39 7.12 -5.49
C GLU A 328 20.69 7.13 -6.86
N SER A 329 21.20 7.94 -7.79
CA SER A 329 20.68 8.01 -9.15
C SER A 329 21.30 6.89 -10.02
N GLY A 330 20.46 6.10 -10.67
CA GLY A 330 20.87 5.02 -11.56
C GLY A 330 19.70 4.08 -11.86
N PRO A 331 19.87 3.10 -12.75
CA PRO A 331 18.87 2.06 -12.95
C PRO A 331 18.52 1.37 -11.64
N GLY A 332 17.21 1.19 -11.35
CA GLY A 332 16.75 0.72 -10.04
C GLY A 332 17.41 -0.58 -9.57
N VAL A 333 17.72 -1.50 -10.50
CA VAL A 333 18.46 -2.74 -10.19
C VAL A 333 19.88 -2.46 -9.74
N ASP A 334 20.57 -1.49 -10.35
CA ASP A 334 21.94 -1.12 -9.99
C ASP A 334 21.96 -0.43 -8.63
N VAL A 335 20.99 0.43 -8.36
CA VAL A 335 20.79 1.07 -7.04
C VAL A 335 20.52 0.02 -5.97
N ALA A 336 19.66 -0.98 -6.25
CA ALA A 336 19.40 -2.09 -5.33
C ALA A 336 20.66 -2.93 -5.07
N ASN A 337 21.47 -3.16 -6.11
CA ASN A 337 22.75 -3.86 -5.98
C ASN A 337 23.74 -3.06 -5.14
N HIS A 338 23.82 -1.75 -5.34
CA HIS A 338 24.68 -0.85 -4.56
C HIS A 338 24.37 -0.92 -3.06
N PHE A 339 23.09 -0.83 -2.69
CA PHE A 339 22.68 -0.92 -1.29
C PHE A 339 22.61 -2.35 -0.74
N GLY A 340 22.78 -3.34 -1.60
CA GLY A 340 22.74 -4.75 -1.19
C GLY A 340 21.34 -5.22 -0.81
N ILE A 341 20.31 -4.68 -1.49
CA ILE A 341 18.91 -5.13 -1.43
C ILE A 341 18.65 -6.09 -2.61
N ASN A 342 19.39 -7.19 -2.62
CA ASN A 342 19.22 -8.28 -3.57
C ASN A 342 19.52 -9.62 -2.91
N PRO A 343 19.03 -10.75 -3.43
CA PRO A 343 19.15 -12.06 -2.76
C PRO A 343 20.59 -12.47 -2.43
N LYS A 344 21.54 -12.23 -3.34
CA LYS A 344 22.96 -12.60 -3.14
C LYS A 344 23.62 -11.79 -2.03
N ALA A 345 23.38 -10.49 -1.99
CA ALA A 345 23.96 -9.63 -0.95
C ALA A 345 23.30 -9.90 0.42
N VAL A 346 22.00 -10.13 0.46
CA VAL A 346 21.28 -10.51 1.68
C VAL A 346 21.81 -11.85 2.21
N TYR A 347 21.93 -12.87 1.35
CA TYR A 347 22.54 -14.15 1.71
C TYR A 347 23.91 -13.95 2.35
N LYS A 348 24.80 -13.19 1.71
CA LYS A 348 26.15 -12.93 2.22
C LYS A 348 26.12 -12.28 3.62
N LYS A 349 25.31 -11.24 3.81
CA LYS A 349 25.15 -10.55 5.11
C LYS A 349 24.64 -11.50 6.20
N ILE A 350 23.72 -12.41 5.87
CA ILE A 350 23.19 -13.42 6.81
C ILE A 350 24.30 -14.41 7.20
N ILE A 351 25.05 -14.96 6.24
CA ILE A 351 26.13 -15.90 6.52
C ILE A 351 27.26 -15.25 7.34
N GLU A 352 27.58 -13.99 7.08
CA GLU A 352 28.55 -13.23 7.88
C GLU A 352 28.09 -13.03 9.32
N LYS A 353 26.78 -12.82 9.54
CA LYS A 353 26.18 -12.64 10.87
C LYS A 353 26.12 -13.94 11.69
N LEU A 354 26.05 -15.09 11.02
CA LEU A 354 26.00 -16.42 11.66
C LEU A 354 27.39 -16.95 12.09
N LYS A 355 28.49 -16.39 11.56
CA LYS A 355 29.87 -16.71 11.98
C LYS A 355 30.25 -16.01 13.26
#